data_d7e40174d975cdda1003293811b45a52
#
_entry.id   d7e40174d975cdda1003293811b45a52
#
_cell.length_a   1.000
_cell.length_b   1.000
_cell.length_c   1.000
_cell.angle_alpha   90.00
_cell.angle_beta   90.00
_cell.angle_gamma   90.00
#
_symmetry.space_group_name_H-M   'P 1'
#
loop_
_entity.id
_entity.type
_entity.pdbx_description
1 polymer ?
#
loop_
_entity_poly.entity_id
_entity_poly.type
_entity_poly.pdbx_seq_one_letter_code
_entity_poly.pdbx_strand_id
1 'polypeptide(L)'
;MKYAEALDFMEQIGKYGIVPGLEGIRELCRRLGDPQRELRFVHVAGTNGKGSVCAYMSAVLQCGGYRVGKYTSPAVLDWREEIQVNGSYIAKAAVGRYMEQLKAVCGEMAAEGRPHPTPFEVKTAMAFLYFRDKKCDIVVMETGMGGLLDATNVVEDTCVAVLTSVSMDHMGFLGKTLPEIAAQKAGIIKRGCHVVTAVQEPEVMEVLAGRAAALGCPLTVADARAAEHVRFGLEKQRFDYGGLKKLEITLAGQCQIENAVTALEGLRALGIGALGGGEPGAGTLESREPEAGALEGAEPEAGALESREP
;
A
#
# COMPACT_ATOMS: atom_id res chain seq x y z
N MET A 1 -25.92 -1.54 4.01
CA MET A 1 -26.02 -2.35 5.25
C MET A 1 -25.39 -1.62 6.43
N LYS A 2 -25.68 -2.00 7.69
CA LYS A 2 -25.03 -1.44 8.87
C LYS A 2 -23.59 -1.98 9.01
N TYR A 3 -22.73 -1.24 9.71
CA TYR A 3 -21.33 -1.64 9.91
C TYR A 3 -21.17 -3.02 10.59
N ALA A 4 -21.99 -3.31 11.61
CA ALA A 4 -22.00 -4.62 12.27
C ALA A 4 -22.32 -5.77 11.28
N GLU A 5 -23.32 -5.59 10.45
CA GLU A 5 -23.69 -6.58 9.41
C GLU A 5 -22.56 -6.78 8.39
N ALA A 6 -21.77 -5.72 8.11
CA ALA A 6 -20.60 -5.83 7.24
C ALA A 6 -19.49 -6.67 7.89
N LEU A 7 -19.27 -6.52 9.20
CA LEU A 7 -18.32 -7.36 9.95
C LEU A 7 -18.78 -8.82 10.00
N ASP A 8 -20.07 -9.06 10.28
CA ASP A 8 -20.63 -10.41 10.28
C ASP A 8 -20.47 -11.09 8.91
N PHE A 9 -20.64 -10.34 7.82
CA PHE A 9 -20.40 -10.87 6.47
C PHE A 9 -18.93 -11.23 6.25
N MET A 10 -17.99 -10.37 6.68
CA MET A 10 -16.57 -10.64 6.58
C MET A 10 -16.17 -11.91 7.37
N GLU A 11 -16.75 -12.11 8.56
CA GLU A 11 -16.54 -13.33 9.34
C GLU A 11 -17.09 -14.57 8.62
N GLN A 12 -18.30 -14.50 8.09
CA GLN A 12 -18.92 -15.59 7.34
C GLN A 12 -18.10 -16.06 6.13
N ILE A 13 -17.48 -15.11 5.40
CA ILE A 13 -16.62 -15.42 4.25
C ILE A 13 -15.21 -15.86 4.65
N GLY A 14 -14.84 -15.73 5.92
CA GLY A 14 -13.57 -16.20 6.49
C GLY A 14 -13.26 -17.66 6.16
N LYS A 15 -14.29 -18.50 6.01
CA LYS A 15 -14.19 -19.91 5.61
C LYS A 15 -13.50 -20.13 4.25
N TYR A 16 -13.49 -19.13 3.37
CA TYR A 16 -12.84 -19.24 2.05
C TYR A 16 -11.32 -19.05 2.12
N GLY A 17 -10.78 -18.63 3.28
CA GLY A 17 -9.36 -18.64 3.58
C GLY A 17 -8.51 -17.78 2.65
N ILE A 18 -7.32 -18.29 2.31
CA ILE A 18 -6.35 -17.68 1.41
C ILE A 18 -6.28 -18.53 0.14
N VAL A 19 -6.62 -17.95 -0.99
CA VAL A 19 -6.53 -18.61 -2.30
C VAL A 19 -5.62 -17.72 -3.18
N PRO A 20 -4.37 -18.13 -3.43
CA PRO A 20 -3.48 -17.39 -4.33
C PRO A 20 -4.01 -17.42 -5.76
N GLY A 21 -4.03 -16.26 -6.40
CA GLY A 21 -4.49 -16.12 -7.77
C GLY A 21 -5.18 -14.79 -8.01
N LEU A 22 -5.34 -14.43 -9.27
CA LEU A 22 -5.94 -13.14 -9.64
C LEU A 22 -7.34 -13.27 -10.27
N GLU A 23 -7.84 -14.48 -10.48
CA GLU A 23 -9.10 -14.70 -11.19
C GLU A 23 -10.30 -14.15 -10.40
N GLY A 24 -10.37 -14.45 -9.09
CA GLY A 24 -11.44 -14.00 -8.22
C GLY A 24 -11.52 -12.49 -8.13
N ILE A 25 -10.40 -11.84 -7.80
CA ILE A 25 -10.35 -10.38 -7.67
C ILE A 25 -10.57 -9.67 -9.03
N ARG A 26 -10.07 -10.20 -10.13
CA ARG A 26 -10.29 -9.63 -11.47
C ARG A 26 -11.77 -9.65 -11.83
N GLU A 27 -12.45 -10.77 -11.63
CA GLU A 27 -13.87 -10.87 -11.91
C GLU A 27 -14.69 -9.97 -10.97
N LEU A 28 -14.32 -9.92 -9.69
CA LEU A 28 -14.94 -9.01 -8.73
C LEU A 28 -14.79 -7.55 -9.17
N CYS A 29 -13.59 -7.11 -9.50
CA CYS A 29 -13.32 -5.75 -9.98
C CYS A 29 -14.07 -5.45 -11.27
N ARG A 30 -14.08 -6.37 -12.24
CA ARG A 30 -14.78 -6.20 -13.51
C ARG A 30 -16.29 -5.95 -13.30
N ARG A 31 -16.93 -6.67 -12.39
CA ARG A 31 -18.36 -6.46 -12.05
C ARG A 31 -18.61 -5.15 -11.32
N LEU A 32 -17.59 -4.61 -10.65
CA LEU A 32 -17.61 -3.32 -9.97
C LEU A 32 -17.22 -2.14 -10.89
N GLY A 33 -16.99 -2.39 -12.19
CA GLY A 33 -16.60 -1.38 -13.18
C GLY A 33 -15.11 -1.06 -13.16
N ASP A 34 -14.26 -2.01 -12.74
CA ASP A 34 -12.79 -1.90 -12.73
C ASP A 34 -12.26 -0.65 -12.01
N PRO A 35 -12.66 -0.40 -10.75
CA PRO A 35 -12.30 0.84 -10.05
C PRO A 35 -10.78 1.07 -9.92
N GLN A 36 -9.97 0.00 -9.92
CA GLN A 36 -8.51 0.08 -9.86
C GLN A 36 -7.89 0.74 -11.09
N ARG A 37 -8.58 0.74 -12.25
CA ARG A 37 -8.06 1.35 -13.49
C ARG A 37 -8.13 2.88 -13.49
N GLU A 38 -8.88 3.47 -12.58
CA GLU A 38 -9.00 4.92 -12.41
C GLU A 38 -7.98 5.48 -11.40
N LEU A 39 -7.10 4.62 -10.86
CA LEU A 39 -6.17 4.94 -9.78
C LEU A 39 -4.72 4.72 -10.23
N ARG A 40 -3.81 5.46 -9.61
CA ARG A 40 -2.36 5.34 -9.78
C ARG A 40 -1.73 4.82 -8.49
N PHE A 41 -0.69 3.99 -8.61
CA PHE A 41 -0.19 3.25 -7.47
C PHE A 41 1.33 3.41 -7.24
N VAL A 42 1.70 3.51 -5.95
CA VAL A 42 2.95 3.00 -5.42
C VAL A 42 2.65 1.63 -4.85
N HIS A 43 3.22 0.59 -5.41
CA HIS A 43 2.97 -0.79 -4.99
C HIS A 43 4.17 -1.31 -4.19
N VAL A 44 3.94 -1.76 -2.96
CA VAL A 44 5.00 -2.10 -2.01
C VAL A 44 4.93 -3.59 -1.66
N ALA A 45 6.00 -4.33 -1.95
CA ALA A 45 6.17 -5.73 -1.54
C ALA A 45 7.47 -5.91 -0.77
N GLY A 46 7.60 -7.03 -0.09
CA GLY A 46 8.77 -7.39 0.71
C GLY A 46 8.40 -8.37 1.83
N THR A 47 9.37 -8.79 2.62
CA THR A 47 9.11 -9.58 3.82
C THR A 47 8.80 -8.67 4.99
N ASN A 48 9.71 -7.77 5.33
CA ASN A 48 9.58 -6.83 6.44
C ASN A 48 9.64 -5.38 5.95
N GLY A 49 9.06 -4.45 6.71
CA GLY A 49 9.15 -3.01 6.45
C GLY A 49 8.11 -2.45 5.49
N LYS A 50 7.28 -3.26 4.83
CA LYS A 50 6.25 -2.80 3.88
C LYS A 50 5.36 -1.70 4.45
N GLY A 51 4.69 -1.97 5.58
CA GLY A 51 3.80 -1.01 6.24
C GLY A 51 4.50 0.27 6.69
N SER A 52 5.77 0.19 7.15
CA SER A 52 6.59 1.35 7.50
C SER A 52 6.90 2.22 6.28
N VAL A 53 7.30 1.61 5.17
CA VAL A 53 7.53 2.31 3.90
C VAL A 53 6.24 2.97 3.40
N CYS A 54 5.11 2.25 3.45
CA CYS A 54 3.79 2.81 3.12
C CYS A 54 3.45 4.01 4.01
N ALA A 55 3.73 3.94 5.30
CA ALA A 55 3.47 5.04 6.23
C ALA A 55 4.33 6.28 5.90
N TYR A 56 5.64 6.10 5.68
CA TYR A 56 6.54 7.20 5.33
C TYR A 56 6.15 7.86 4.00
N MET A 57 5.95 7.06 2.95
CA MET A 57 5.58 7.59 1.64
C MET A 57 4.24 8.32 1.69
N SER A 58 3.23 7.74 2.34
CA SER A 58 1.91 8.37 2.46
C SER A 58 1.96 9.69 3.22
N ALA A 59 2.75 9.77 4.30
CA ALA A 59 2.89 11.00 5.09
C ALA A 59 3.53 12.13 4.28
N VAL A 60 4.62 11.84 3.55
CA VAL A 60 5.30 12.85 2.72
C VAL A 60 4.42 13.30 1.56
N LEU A 61 3.75 12.38 0.87
CA LEU A 61 2.81 12.70 -0.21
C LEU A 61 1.66 13.58 0.28
N GLN A 62 1.09 13.25 1.45
CA GLN A 62 0.05 14.05 2.08
C GLN A 62 0.55 15.46 2.43
N CYS A 63 1.76 15.59 3.00
CA CYS A 63 2.38 16.89 3.26
C CYS A 63 2.63 17.68 1.96
N GLY A 64 2.86 17.00 0.85
CA GLY A 64 2.97 17.57 -0.49
C GLY A 64 1.63 18.00 -1.12
N GLY A 65 0.52 17.88 -0.39
CA GLY A 65 -0.81 18.31 -0.86
C GLY A 65 -1.59 17.27 -1.66
N TYR A 66 -1.05 16.06 -1.86
CA TYR A 66 -1.76 15.00 -2.57
C TYR A 66 -2.87 14.38 -1.70
N ARG A 67 -3.94 13.95 -2.34
CA ARG A 67 -4.96 13.10 -1.72
C ARG A 67 -4.51 11.65 -1.84
N VAL A 68 -4.00 11.12 -0.74
CA VAL A 68 -3.33 9.81 -0.69
C VAL A 68 -4.26 8.74 -0.16
N GLY A 69 -4.53 7.71 -0.97
CA GLY A 69 -5.06 6.45 -0.49
C GLY A 69 -3.93 5.61 0.12
N LYS A 70 -4.15 5.01 1.28
CA LYS A 70 -3.22 4.04 1.88
C LYS A 70 -3.94 2.73 2.14
N TYR A 71 -3.38 1.62 1.63
CA TYR A 71 -3.83 0.26 1.89
C TYR A 71 -2.70 -0.55 2.49
N THR A 72 -2.90 -1.05 3.71
CA THR A 72 -1.89 -1.82 4.47
C THR A 72 -2.57 -2.98 5.17
N SER A 73 -1.86 -4.07 5.45
CA SER A 73 -2.37 -5.24 6.16
C SER A 73 -1.28 -5.99 6.93
N PRO A 74 -1.61 -6.68 8.04
CA PRO A 74 -2.91 -6.67 8.71
C PRO A 74 -3.12 -5.41 9.57
N ALA A 75 -4.38 -5.18 9.97
CA ALA A 75 -4.71 -4.19 10.99
C ALA A 75 -4.20 -4.59 12.38
N VAL A 76 -3.94 -3.60 13.24
CA VAL A 76 -3.48 -3.83 14.62
C VAL A 76 -4.62 -3.71 15.64
N LEU A 77 -5.44 -2.68 15.56
CA LEU A 77 -6.52 -2.40 16.51
C LEU A 77 -7.90 -2.40 15.87
N ASP A 78 -8.05 -1.76 14.74
CA ASP A 78 -9.31 -1.62 14.00
C ASP A 78 -9.06 -1.97 12.55
N TRP A 79 -9.77 -2.94 11.99
CA TRP A 79 -9.55 -3.37 10.61
C TRP A 79 -9.70 -2.25 9.57
N ARG A 80 -10.38 -1.15 9.92
CA ARG A 80 -10.48 0.06 9.07
C ARG A 80 -9.14 0.79 8.91
N GLU A 81 -8.13 0.47 9.75
CA GLU A 81 -6.75 0.94 9.59
C GLU A 81 -6.15 0.52 8.25
N GLU A 82 -6.64 -0.60 7.69
CA GLU A 82 -6.16 -1.11 6.42
C GLU A 82 -6.52 -0.19 5.25
N ILE A 83 -7.58 0.64 5.37
CA ILE A 83 -8.06 1.51 4.29
C ILE A 83 -8.16 2.95 4.80
N GLN A 84 -7.24 3.79 4.36
CA GLN A 84 -7.15 5.19 4.80
C GLN A 84 -7.07 6.15 3.61
N VAL A 85 -7.61 7.36 3.81
CA VAL A 85 -7.37 8.51 2.93
C VAL A 85 -6.88 9.68 3.77
N ASN A 86 -5.71 10.19 3.45
CA ASN A 86 -5.05 11.26 4.19
C ASN A 86 -5.03 10.99 5.71
N GLY A 87 -4.62 9.78 6.11
CA GLY A 87 -4.51 9.36 7.51
C GLY A 87 -5.84 9.06 8.21
N SER A 88 -6.97 9.34 7.57
CA SER A 88 -8.29 9.05 8.14
C SER A 88 -8.77 7.67 7.70
N TYR A 89 -9.20 6.85 8.66
CA TYR A 89 -9.76 5.53 8.39
C TYR A 89 -11.05 5.62 7.59
N ILE A 90 -11.34 4.60 6.77
CA ILE A 90 -12.62 4.48 6.11
C ILE A 90 -13.77 4.57 7.13
N ALA A 91 -14.75 5.43 6.87
CA ALA A 91 -15.87 5.62 7.77
C ALA A 91 -16.76 4.37 7.84
N LYS A 92 -17.30 4.04 9.03
CA LYS A 92 -18.18 2.89 9.23
C LYS A 92 -19.37 2.86 8.25
N ALA A 93 -19.97 4.04 7.97
CA ALA A 93 -21.03 4.16 6.99
C ALA A 93 -20.59 3.82 5.55
N ALA A 94 -19.36 4.20 5.18
CA ALA A 94 -18.81 3.86 3.86
C ALA A 94 -18.55 2.35 3.75
N VAL A 95 -18.03 1.72 4.82
CA VAL A 95 -17.87 0.27 4.88
C VAL A 95 -19.19 -0.44 4.63
N GLY A 96 -20.27 -0.05 5.33
CA GLY A 96 -21.60 -0.65 5.15
C GLY A 96 -22.10 -0.50 3.71
N ARG A 97 -21.92 0.67 3.10
CA ARG A 97 -22.33 0.94 1.72
C ARG A 97 -21.57 0.06 0.70
N TYR A 98 -20.25 0.03 0.78
CA TYR A 98 -19.46 -0.78 -0.16
C TYR A 98 -19.64 -2.28 0.07
N MET A 99 -19.76 -2.70 1.32
CA MET A 99 -19.98 -4.11 1.64
C MET A 99 -21.33 -4.62 1.11
N GLU A 100 -22.37 -3.79 1.11
CA GLU A 100 -23.66 -4.14 0.50
C GLU A 100 -23.50 -4.44 -1.00
N GLN A 101 -22.77 -3.59 -1.72
CA GLN A 101 -22.49 -3.78 -3.13
C GLN A 101 -21.62 -5.03 -3.37
N LEU A 102 -20.55 -5.20 -2.59
CA LEU A 102 -19.65 -6.35 -2.69
C LEU A 102 -20.37 -7.67 -2.40
N LYS A 103 -21.23 -7.71 -1.36
CA LYS A 103 -22.03 -8.88 -1.01
C LYS A 103 -22.96 -9.30 -2.16
N ALA A 104 -23.59 -8.35 -2.82
CA ALA A 104 -24.46 -8.63 -3.98
C ALA A 104 -23.64 -9.27 -5.12
N VAL A 105 -22.51 -8.68 -5.49
CA VAL A 105 -21.64 -9.21 -6.55
C VAL A 105 -21.05 -10.58 -6.20
N CYS A 106 -20.61 -10.80 -4.95
CA CYS A 106 -20.16 -12.11 -4.49
C CYS A 106 -21.26 -13.18 -4.61
N GLY A 107 -22.51 -12.80 -4.28
CA GLY A 107 -23.67 -13.69 -4.42
C GLY A 107 -23.96 -14.06 -5.88
N GLU A 108 -23.84 -13.10 -6.82
CA GLU A 108 -23.98 -13.35 -8.25
C GLU A 108 -22.89 -14.31 -8.76
N MET A 109 -21.62 -14.07 -8.38
CA MET A 109 -20.51 -14.95 -8.74
C MET A 109 -20.75 -16.39 -8.26
N ALA A 110 -21.20 -16.55 -7.01
CA ALA A 110 -21.51 -17.86 -6.45
C ALA A 110 -22.68 -18.54 -7.17
N ALA A 111 -23.74 -17.80 -7.52
CA ALA A 111 -24.88 -18.32 -8.26
C ALA A 111 -24.53 -18.82 -9.67
N GLU A 112 -23.48 -18.24 -10.28
CA GLU A 112 -22.93 -18.69 -11.56
C GLU A 112 -21.92 -19.85 -11.42
N GLY A 113 -21.74 -20.40 -10.21
CA GLY A 113 -20.79 -21.48 -9.95
C GLY A 113 -19.33 -21.05 -9.92
N ARG A 114 -19.05 -19.75 -9.84
CA ARG A 114 -17.67 -19.24 -9.67
C ARG A 114 -17.23 -19.33 -8.21
N PRO A 115 -15.91 -19.48 -7.95
CA PRO A 115 -15.39 -19.41 -6.60
C PRO A 115 -15.80 -18.10 -5.91
N HIS A 116 -16.21 -18.20 -4.66
CA HIS A 116 -16.52 -17.00 -3.87
C HIS A 116 -15.22 -16.24 -3.57
N PRO A 117 -15.18 -14.90 -3.75
CA PRO A 117 -14.01 -14.11 -3.39
C PRO A 117 -13.62 -14.28 -1.91
N THR A 118 -12.32 -14.29 -1.65
CA THR A 118 -11.75 -14.38 -0.30
C THR A 118 -11.96 -13.07 0.48
N PRO A 119 -11.85 -13.08 1.82
CA PRO A 119 -11.93 -11.86 2.62
C PRO A 119 -10.92 -10.78 2.18
N PHE A 120 -9.71 -11.19 1.78
CA PHE A 120 -8.69 -10.25 1.33
C PHE A 120 -9.05 -9.63 -0.02
N GLU A 121 -9.57 -10.40 -0.97
CA GLU A 121 -10.08 -9.88 -2.25
C GLU A 121 -11.24 -8.91 -2.06
N VAL A 122 -12.17 -9.21 -1.15
CA VAL A 122 -13.31 -8.32 -0.83
C VAL A 122 -12.81 -7.00 -0.22
N LYS A 123 -11.86 -7.04 0.72
CA LYS A 123 -11.26 -5.83 1.30
C LYS A 123 -10.49 -5.01 0.26
N THR A 124 -9.72 -5.67 -0.60
CA THR A 124 -8.96 -5.04 -1.67
C THR A 124 -9.90 -4.31 -2.66
N ALA A 125 -10.97 -4.97 -3.10
CA ALA A 125 -11.97 -4.36 -3.97
C ALA A 125 -12.69 -3.17 -3.29
N MET A 126 -13.00 -3.28 -1.98
CA MET A 126 -13.54 -2.17 -1.19
C MET A 126 -12.60 -0.97 -1.17
N ALA A 127 -11.29 -1.22 -0.98
CA ALA A 127 -10.28 -0.17 -1.00
C ALA A 127 -10.26 0.57 -2.35
N PHE A 128 -10.29 -0.15 -3.46
CA PHE A 128 -10.35 0.47 -4.80
C PHE A 128 -11.59 1.34 -4.99
N LEU A 129 -12.78 0.85 -4.62
CA LEU A 129 -14.02 1.63 -4.68
C LEU A 129 -13.91 2.90 -3.84
N TYR A 130 -13.40 2.77 -2.61
CA TYR A 130 -13.27 3.90 -1.70
C TYR A 130 -12.28 4.94 -2.22
N PHE A 131 -11.10 4.54 -2.68
CA PHE A 131 -10.07 5.44 -3.20
C PHE A 131 -10.51 6.17 -4.47
N ARG A 132 -11.18 5.47 -5.38
CA ARG A 132 -11.81 6.06 -6.57
C ARG A 132 -12.83 7.14 -6.18
N ASP A 133 -13.80 6.78 -5.33
CA ASP A 133 -14.87 7.70 -4.91
C ASP A 133 -14.34 8.90 -4.12
N LYS A 134 -13.21 8.71 -3.42
CA LYS A 134 -12.48 9.78 -2.76
C LYS A 134 -11.58 10.58 -3.71
N LYS A 135 -11.50 10.20 -4.98
CA LYS A 135 -10.65 10.83 -5.99
C LYS A 135 -9.19 10.96 -5.52
N CYS A 136 -8.63 9.86 -5.04
CA CYS A 136 -7.23 9.83 -4.62
C CYS A 136 -6.31 10.09 -5.82
N ASP A 137 -5.34 10.99 -5.65
CA ASP A 137 -4.34 11.30 -6.68
C ASP A 137 -3.35 10.16 -6.85
N ILE A 138 -3.06 9.46 -5.74
CA ILE A 138 -2.17 8.32 -5.69
C ILE A 138 -2.56 7.39 -4.54
N VAL A 139 -2.34 6.10 -4.74
CA VAL A 139 -2.55 5.06 -3.72
C VAL A 139 -1.22 4.41 -3.37
N VAL A 140 -0.84 4.43 -2.10
CA VAL A 140 0.28 3.65 -1.56
C VAL A 140 -0.27 2.34 -1.04
N MET A 141 0.07 1.25 -1.73
CA MET A 141 -0.56 -0.06 -1.54
C MET A 141 0.45 -1.13 -1.14
N GLU A 142 0.25 -1.72 0.02
CA GLU A 142 1.01 -2.87 0.51
C GLU A 142 0.42 -4.17 -0.02
N THR A 143 1.28 -5.11 -0.49
CA THR A 143 0.86 -6.49 -0.78
C THR A 143 0.54 -7.23 0.51
N GLY A 144 -0.50 -8.06 0.50
CA GLY A 144 -0.79 -8.94 1.62
C GLY A 144 0.26 -10.04 1.76
N MET A 145 0.52 -10.78 0.69
CA MET A 145 1.49 -11.87 0.67
C MET A 145 2.13 -12.04 -0.72
N GLY A 146 3.46 -12.10 -0.75
CA GLY A 146 4.19 -12.28 -2.00
C GLY A 146 4.12 -11.05 -2.91
N GLY A 147 3.41 -11.14 -4.01
CA GLY A 147 3.23 -10.09 -5.00
C GLY A 147 2.55 -10.60 -6.27
N LEU A 148 3.14 -11.55 -6.98
CA LEU A 148 2.66 -12.02 -8.30
C LEU A 148 1.20 -12.45 -8.29
N LEU A 149 0.78 -13.21 -7.27
CA LEU A 149 -0.56 -13.76 -7.13
C LEU A 149 -1.37 -13.10 -6.01
N ASP A 150 -0.87 -11.97 -5.48
CA ASP A 150 -1.56 -11.19 -4.45
C ASP A 150 -2.75 -10.43 -5.05
N ALA A 151 -3.86 -10.36 -4.33
CA ALA A 151 -5.06 -9.67 -4.82
C ALA A 151 -4.81 -8.20 -5.19
N THR A 152 -3.85 -7.54 -4.53
CA THR A 152 -3.48 -6.17 -4.88
C THR A 152 -2.86 -6.05 -6.26
N ASN A 153 -2.33 -7.16 -6.84
CA ASN A 153 -1.59 -7.15 -8.09
C ASN A 153 -2.47 -7.10 -9.37
N VAL A 154 -3.77 -6.87 -9.21
CA VAL A 154 -4.67 -6.53 -10.33
C VAL A 154 -4.49 -5.11 -10.83
N VAL A 155 -3.72 -4.29 -10.12
CA VAL A 155 -3.40 -2.91 -10.52
C VAL A 155 -2.47 -2.92 -11.75
N GLU A 156 -2.73 -1.98 -12.66
CA GLU A 156 -1.99 -1.85 -13.93
C GLU A 156 -1.13 -0.57 -13.94
N ASP A 157 -1.66 0.55 -13.47
CA ASP A 157 -0.94 1.85 -13.42
C ASP A 157 -0.09 1.95 -12.14
N THR A 158 1.04 1.24 -12.14
CA THR A 158 2.03 1.30 -11.06
C THR A 158 3.13 2.30 -11.45
N CYS A 159 3.18 3.44 -10.77
CA CYS A 159 4.23 4.45 -10.96
C CYS A 159 5.57 3.98 -10.42
N VAL A 160 5.56 3.45 -9.19
CA VAL A 160 6.74 2.92 -8.50
C VAL A 160 6.43 1.58 -7.84
N ALA A 161 7.24 0.58 -8.15
CA ALA A 161 7.26 -0.70 -7.44
C ALA A 161 8.37 -0.68 -6.40
N VAL A 162 8.02 -0.79 -5.12
CA VAL A 162 8.97 -0.74 -4.01
C VAL A 162 9.14 -2.13 -3.41
N LEU A 163 10.36 -2.62 -3.39
CA LEU A 163 10.74 -3.90 -2.78
C LEU A 163 11.51 -3.62 -1.48
N THR A 164 10.88 -3.86 -0.33
CA THR A 164 11.56 -3.80 0.97
C THR A 164 12.44 -5.04 1.15
N SER A 165 13.01 -5.27 2.34
CA SER A 165 13.85 -6.45 2.56
C SER A 165 13.12 -7.75 2.20
N VAL A 166 13.82 -8.67 1.52
CA VAL A 166 13.36 -10.01 1.15
C VAL A 166 14.13 -11.04 1.95
N SER A 167 13.42 -11.86 2.69
CA SER A 167 13.98 -12.97 3.47
C SER A 167 13.05 -14.19 3.39
N MET A 168 13.49 -15.32 3.95
CA MET A 168 12.68 -16.52 4.00
C MET A 168 11.41 -16.26 4.80
N ASP A 169 10.25 -16.41 4.13
CA ASP A 169 8.93 -16.17 4.71
C ASP A 169 7.86 -16.91 3.92
N HIS A 170 6.77 -17.29 4.58
CA HIS A 170 5.62 -17.96 3.95
C HIS A 170 6.00 -19.10 2.99
N MET A 171 6.99 -19.93 3.36
CA MET A 171 7.59 -20.97 2.51
C MET A 171 6.58 -21.95 1.91
N GLY A 172 5.42 -22.13 2.54
CA GLY A 172 4.34 -22.97 2.02
C GLY A 172 3.63 -22.40 0.79
N PHE A 173 3.75 -21.09 0.53
CA PHE A 173 3.05 -20.39 -0.54
C PHE A 173 4.00 -19.71 -1.55
N LEU A 174 5.12 -19.16 -1.08
CA LEU A 174 5.97 -18.30 -1.91
C LEU A 174 7.17 -19.02 -2.51
N GLY A 175 7.51 -20.21 -2.03
CA GLY A 175 8.67 -20.97 -2.45
C GLY A 175 9.58 -21.37 -1.31
N LYS A 176 10.56 -22.22 -1.62
CA LYS A 176 11.49 -22.80 -0.64
C LYS A 176 12.87 -22.15 -0.64
N THR A 177 13.12 -21.25 -1.59
CA THR A 177 14.39 -20.54 -1.78
C THR A 177 14.18 -19.04 -1.86
N LEU A 178 15.21 -18.25 -1.55
CA LEU A 178 15.15 -16.80 -1.68
C LEU A 178 14.85 -16.33 -3.11
N PRO A 179 15.44 -16.90 -4.17
CA PRO A 179 15.09 -16.55 -5.54
C PRO A 179 13.61 -16.79 -5.90
N GLU A 180 13.01 -17.91 -5.42
CA GLU A 180 11.58 -18.17 -5.64
C GLU A 180 10.72 -17.11 -4.95
N ILE A 181 11.01 -16.77 -3.69
CA ILE A 181 10.30 -15.74 -2.94
C ILE A 181 10.50 -14.37 -3.60
N ALA A 182 11.70 -14.05 -4.05
CA ALA A 182 12.01 -12.83 -4.78
C ALA A 182 11.21 -12.73 -6.08
N ALA A 183 11.09 -13.83 -6.85
CA ALA A 183 10.30 -13.89 -8.07
C ALA A 183 8.81 -13.60 -7.82
N GLN A 184 8.24 -14.14 -6.73
CA GLN A 184 6.87 -13.83 -6.33
C GLN A 184 6.69 -12.34 -6.02
N LYS A 185 7.64 -11.73 -5.26
CA LYS A 185 7.58 -10.31 -4.91
C LYS A 185 7.82 -9.41 -6.12
N ALA A 186 8.74 -9.78 -7.03
CA ALA A 186 9.00 -9.09 -8.29
C ALA A 186 7.78 -9.05 -9.23
N GLY A 187 6.75 -9.85 -8.97
CA GLY A 187 5.49 -9.82 -9.71
C GLY A 187 4.75 -8.48 -9.69
N ILE A 188 5.04 -7.60 -8.70
CA ILE A 188 4.46 -6.25 -8.66
C ILE A 188 5.09 -5.28 -9.66
N ILE A 189 6.25 -5.62 -10.25
CA ILE A 189 6.93 -4.78 -11.23
C ILE A 189 6.13 -4.81 -12.53
N LYS A 190 5.68 -3.66 -12.98
CA LYS A 190 4.90 -3.46 -14.21
C LYS A 190 5.73 -2.70 -15.24
N ARG A 191 5.41 -2.89 -16.53
CA ARG A 191 6.07 -2.12 -17.60
C ARG A 191 5.85 -0.62 -17.39
N GLY A 192 6.92 0.16 -17.49
CA GLY A 192 6.88 1.61 -17.36
C GLY A 192 6.95 2.13 -15.92
N CYS A 193 6.97 1.26 -14.89
CA CYS A 193 7.19 1.70 -13.52
C CYS A 193 8.68 1.93 -13.23
N HIS A 194 8.99 2.71 -12.20
CA HIS A 194 10.32 2.74 -11.60
C HIS A 194 10.39 1.68 -10.48
N VAL A 195 11.47 0.92 -10.44
CA VAL A 195 11.70 -0.08 -9.38
C VAL A 195 12.64 0.50 -8.34
N VAL A 196 12.22 0.45 -7.07
CA VAL A 196 13.09 0.80 -5.93
C VAL A 196 13.20 -0.42 -5.04
N THR A 197 14.40 -0.79 -4.64
CA THR A 197 14.62 -1.90 -3.71
C THR A 197 15.56 -1.50 -2.60
N ALA A 198 15.31 -1.98 -1.37
CA ALA A 198 16.34 -1.99 -0.33
C ALA A 198 17.54 -2.80 -0.80
N VAL A 199 18.66 -2.70 -0.11
CA VAL A 199 19.81 -3.61 -0.32
C VAL A 199 19.34 -5.05 -0.04
N GLN A 200 19.67 -5.96 -0.94
CA GLN A 200 19.24 -7.36 -0.89
C GLN A 200 20.46 -8.29 -0.93
N GLU A 201 20.21 -9.56 -0.58
CA GLU A 201 21.16 -10.63 -0.86
C GLU A 201 21.42 -10.75 -2.37
N PRO A 202 22.62 -11.14 -2.82
CA PRO A 202 22.99 -11.16 -4.25
C PRO A 202 22.00 -11.93 -5.12
N GLU A 203 21.53 -13.09 -4.68
CA GLU A 203 20.58 -13.93 -5.42
C GLU A 203 19.19 -13.28 -5.56
N VAL A 204 18.77 -12.49 -4.57
CA VAL A 204 17.55 -11.69 -4.64
C VAL A 204 17.71 -10.55 -5.63
N MET A 205 18.84 -9.82 -5.54
CA MET A 205 19.16 -8.72 -6.47
C MET A 205 19.17 -9.18 -7.91
N GLU A 206 19.74 -10.35 -8.21
CA GLU A 206 19.75 -10.92 -9.57
C GLU A 206 18.33 -11.09 -10.11
N VAL A 207 17.41 -11.65 -9.31
CA VAL A 207 16.01 -11.83 -9.71
C VAL A 207 15.32 -10.48 -9.95
N LEU A 208 15.47 -9.52 -9.03
CA LEU A 208 14.83 -8.21 -9.13
C LEU A 208 15.37 -7.41 -10.33
N ALA A 209 16.68 -7.38 -10.52
CA ALA A 209 17.35 -6.70 -11.62
C ALA A 209 16.97 -7.34 -12.97
N GLY A 210 16.98 -8.67 -13.05
CA GLY A 210 16.54 -9.41 -14.23
C GLY A 210 15.10 -9.10 -14.62
N ARG A 211 14.19 -9.04 -13.63
CA ARG A 211 12.78 -8.68 -13.89
C ARG A 211 12.62 -7.23 -14.33
N ALA A 212 13.29 -6.29 -13.68
CA ALA A 212 13.27 -4.87 -14.05
C ALA A 212 13.78 -4.69 -15.49
N ALA A 213 14.94 -5.28 -15.81
CA ALA A 213 15.53 -5.22 -17.15
C ALA A 213 14.60 -5.82 -18.23
N ALA A 214 13.99 -6.98 -17.96
CA ALA A 214 13.05 -7.62 -18.89
C ALA A 214 11.81 -6.78 -19.21
N LEU A 215 11.43 -5.88 -18.28
CA LEU A 215 10.30 -4.96 -18.46
C LEU A 215 10.71 -3.56 -18.90
N GLY A 216 12.03 -3.29 -19.03
CA GLY A 216 12.57 -1.97 -19.38
C GLY A 216 12.35 -0.93 -18.27
N CYS A 217 12.34 -1.37 -17.02
CA CYS A 217 12.12 -0.52 -15.86
C CYS A 217 13.47 -0.05 -15.27
N PRO A 218 13.65 1.25 -14.99
CA PRO A 218 14.80 1.72 -14.21
C PRO A 218 14.73 1.12 -12.79
N LEU A 219 15.91 0.78 -12.24
CA LEU A 219 16.05 0.21 -10.90
C LEU A 219 17.00 1.06 -10.05
N THR A 220 16.53 1.45 -8.88
CA THR A 220 17.30 2.17 -7.86
C THR A 220 17.44 1.28 -6.62
N VAL A 221 18.67 1.18 -6.09
CA VAL A 221 18.95 0.52 -4.81
C VAL A 221 19.03 1.56 -3.71
N ALA A 222 18.14 1.47 -2.74
CA ALA A 222 18.09 2.32 -1.56
C ALA A 222 19.09 1.80 -0.51
N ASP A 223 20.28 2.40 -0.48
CA ASP A 223 21.36 1.97 0.42
C ASP A 223 21.41 2.83 1.69
N ALA A 224 20.87 2.31 2.78
CA ALA A 224 20.86 2.96 4.08
C ALA A 224 22.27 3.17 4.68
N ARG A 225 23.30 2.47 4.17
CA ARG A 225 24.70 2.70 4.60
C ARG A 225 25.21 4.08 4.19
N ALA A 226 24.59 4.71 3.21
CA ALA A 226 24.85 6.08 2.81
C ALA A 226 24.20 7.12 3.75
N ALA A 227 23.46 6.71 4.77
CA ALA A 227 22.94 7.62 5.78
C ALA A 227 24.05 8.10 6.72
N GLU A 228 24.13 9.42 6.89
CA GLU A 228 25.15 10.10 7.72
C GLU A 228 24.52 10.64 9.01
N HIS A 229 25.36 10.90 10.02
CA HIS A 229 24.95 11.55 11.29
C HIS A 229 23.77 10.85 11.99
N VAL A 230 23.68 9.54 11.84
CA VAL A 230 22.60 8.74 12.43
C VAL A 230 22.62 8.83 13.95
N ARG A 231 21.48 9.20 14.53
CA ARG A 231 21.25 9.24 15.97
C ARG A 231 19.96 8.50 16.31
N PHE A 232 20.09 7.49 17.15
CA PHE A 232 18.96 6.71 17.65
C PHE A 232 18.43 7.34 18.95
N GLY A 233 17.11 7.42 19.06
CA GLY A 233 16.39 7.85 20.27
C GLY A 233 15.10 7.07 20.42
N LEU A 234 14.51 7.10 21.61
CA LEU A 234 13.25 6.40 21.89
C LEU A 234 12.05 7.06 21.20
N GLU A 235 12.02 8.39 21.18
CA GLU A 235 10.91 9.15 20.59
C GLU A 235 11.11 9.41 19.10
N LYS A 236 12.36 9.58 18.67
CA LYS A 236 12.72 9.87 17.28
C LYS A 236 14.15 9.47 16.96
N GLN A 237 14.37 9.19 15.70
CA GLN A 237 15.68 8.98 15.12
C GLN A 237 15.98 10.11 14.15
N ARG A 238 17.25 10.48 14.02
CA ARG A 238 17.71 11.53 13.11
C ARG A 238 18.84 11.00 12.24
N PHE A 239 18.87 11.45 11.00
CA PHE A 239 19.92 11.13 10.05
C PHE A 239 19.96 12.15 8.90
N ASP A 240 21.04 12.14 8.15
CA ASP A 240 21.17 12.84 6.88
C ASP A 240 21.19 11.80 5.76
N TYR A 241 20.59 12.10 4.60
CA TYR A 241 20.64 11.18 3.46
C TYR A 241 20.45 11.91 2.13
N GLY A 242 21.33 11.62 1.15
CA GLY A 242 21.17 12.06 -0.23
C GLY A 242 20.99 13.56 -0.39
N GLY A 243 21.73 14.37 0.36
CA GLY A 243 21.66 15.84 0.38
C GLY A 243 20.61 16.41 1.35
N LEU A 244 19.66 15.62 1.81
CA LEU A 244 18.69 16.02 2.83
C LEU A 244 19.35 15.97 4.21
N LYS A 245 19.15 17.02 5.00
CA LYS A 245 19.75 17.16 6.33
C LYS A 245 18.71 17.11 7.44
N LYS A 246 19.10 16.54 8.59
CA LYS A 246 18.29 16.51 9.83
C LYS A 246 16.91 15.84 9.60
N LEU A 247 16.87 14.79 8.78
CA LEU A 247 15.67 14.00 8.65
C LEU A 247 15.31 13.40 10.01
N GLU A 248 14.04 13.44 10.37
CA GLU A 248 13.50 12.88 11.61
C GLU A 248 12.44 11.85 11.30
N ILE A 249 12.51 10.68 11.97
CA ILE A 249 11.48 9.65 11.93
C ILE A 249 11.10 9.26 13.36
N THR A 250 9.82 8.94 13.57
CA THR A 250 9.26 8.61 14.88
C THR A 250 9.06 7.11 15.11
N LEU A 251 9.11 6.29 14.06
CA LEU A 251 9.07 4.84 14.23
C LEU A 251 10.39 4.36 14.87
N ALA A 252 10.27 3.58 15.93
CA ALA A 252 11.43 3.06 16.67
C ALA A 252 12.05 1.82 16.00
N GLY A 253 13.36 1.64 16.19
CA GLY A 253 14.11 0.49 15.69
C GLY A 253 15.11 0.83 14.59
N GLN A 254 16.24 0.12 14.55
CA GLN A 254 17.34 0.37 13.59
C GLN A 254 16.91 0.17 12.13
N CYS A 255 16.06 -0.83 11.88
CA CYS A 255 15.51 -1.10 10.55
C CYS A 255 14.68 0.07 9.98
N GLN A 256 14.27 1.02 10.81
CA GLN A 256 13.45 2.14 10.33
C GLN A 256 14.25 3.16 9.50
N ILE A 257 15.59 3.25 9.70
CA ILE A 257 16.43 4.05 8.81
C ILE A 257 16.42 3.46 7.40
N GLU A 258 16.56 2.13 7.27
CA GLU A 258 16.47 1.45 5.97
C GLU A 258 15.11 1.63 5.30
N ASN A 259 14.03 1.47 6.06
CA ASN A 259 12.67 1.69 5.57
C ASN A 259 12.46 3.15 5.12
N ALA A 260 12.99 4.12 5.88
CA ALA A 260 12.88 5.53 5.54
C ALA A 260 13.69 5.88 4.28
N VAL A 261 14.91 5.35 4.14
CA VAL A 261 15.74 5.52 2.94
C VAL A 261 15.05 4.90 1.72
N THR A 262 14.46 3.71 1.87
CA THR A 262 13.69 3.05 0.81
C THR A 262 12.48 3.90 0.40
N ALA A 263 11.77 4.47 1.36
CA ALA A 263 10.65 5.38 1.10
C ALA A 263 11.11 6.67 0.39
N LEU A 264 12.23 7.26 0.80
CA LEU A 264 12.79 8.46 0.17
C LEU A 264 13.17 8.22 -1.29
N GLU A 265 13.83 7.10 -1.60
CA GLU A 265 14.14 6.75 -2.98
C GLU A 265 12.86 6.48 -3.80
N GLY A 266 11.82 5.87 -3.21
CA GLY A 266 10.51 5.72 -3.84
C GLY A 266 9.84 7.06 -4.16
N LEU A 267 9.93 8.03 -3.25
CA LEU A 267 9.42 9.39 -3.46
C LEU A 267 10.19 10.16 -4.54
N ARG A 268 11.53 9.99 -4.59
CA ARG A 268 12.36 10.54 -5.68
C ARG A 268 11.98 9.95 -7.03
N ALA A 269 11.76 8.66 -7.08
CA ALA A 269 11.33 7.96 -8.29
C ALA A 269 9.96 8.43 -8.80
N LEU A 270 9.08 8.96 -7.93
CA LEU A 270 7.82 9.61 -8.29
C LEU A 270 8.01 11.02 -8.87
N GLY A 271 9.24 11.57 -8.87
CA GLY A 271 9.50 12.91 -9.35
C GLY A 271 8.97 14.03 -8.44
N ILE A 272 8.81 13.75 -7.14
CA ILE A 272 8.35 14.74 -6.17
C ILE A 272 9.49 15.72 -5.88
N GLY A 273 9.50 16.85 -6.58
CA GLY A 273 10.58 17.82 -6.64
C GLY A 273 10.89 18.56 -5.33
N ALA A 274 10.13 18.36 -4.25
CA ALA A 274 10.41 18.96 -2.94
C ALA A 274 11.57 18.28 -2.19
N LEU A 275 12.05 17.12 -2.65
CA LEU A 275 13.11 16.36 -1.98
C LEU A 275 14.54 16.68 -2.48
N GLY A 276 14.71 17.71 -3.29
CA GLY A 276 16.05 18.20 -3.69
C GLY A 276 16.09 18.62 -5.16
N GLY A 277 15.90 19.87 -5.45
CA GLY A 277 16.43 20.73 -6.51
C GLY A 277 16.73 20.16 -7.91
N GLY A 278 15.95 19.21 -8.43
CA GLY A 278 16.11 18.67 -9.77
C GLY A 278 14.84 18.86 -10.58
N GLU A 279 14.98 19.13 -11.88
CA GLU A 279 13.84 19.23 -12.80
C GLU A 279 13.03 17.92 -12.85
N PRO A 280 11.68 17.99 -12.98
CA PRO A 280 10.82 16.81 -13.03
C PRO A 280 11.10 15.95 -14.26
N GLY A 281 11.50 14.69 -14.03
CA GLY A 281 11.63 13.69 -15.10
C GLY A 281 10.26 13.22 -15.63
N ALA A 282 10.25 12.69 -16.85
CA ALA A 282 9.05 12.18 -17.51
C ALA A 282 8.39 11.07 -16.65
N GLY A 283 7.29 11.40 -16.02
CA GLY A 283 6.56 10.53 -15.09
C GLY A 283 5.97 11.26 -13.88
N THR A 284 6.14 12.60 -13.84
CA THR A 284 5.61 13.46 -12.76
C THR A 284 4.10 13.36 -12.65
N LEU A 285 3.62 13.25 -11.41
CA LEU A 285 2.23 13.53 -11.07
C LEU A 285 1.96 15.02 -11.34
N GLU A 286 1.27 15.33 -12.42
CA GLU A 286 0.77 16.69 -12.61
C GLU A 286 -0.18 17.01 -11.47
N SER A 287 0.12 18.09 -10.74
CA SER A 287 -0.75 18.60 -9.68
C SER A 287 -2.06 19.09 -10.31
N ARG A 288 -3.17 18.45 -9.98
CA ARG A 288 -4.49 19.06 -10.20
C ARG A 288 -4.60 20.22 -9.23
N GLU A 289 -4.90 21.41 -9.73
CA GLU A 289 -5.22 22.57 -8.87
C GLU A 289 -6.32 22.16 -7.87
N PRO A 290 -6.17 22.50 -6.58
CA PRO A 290 -7.20 22.21 -5.60
C PRO A 290 -8.45 23.03 -5.94
N GLU A 291 -9.54 22.37 -6.34
CA GLU A 291 -10.85 23.02 -6.33
C GLU A 291 -11.12 23.46 -4.88
N ALA A 292 -11.29 24.75 -4.67
CA ALA A 292 -11.69 25.35 -3.40
C ALA A 292 -13.12 24.92 -3.05
N GLY A 293 -13.22 23.73 -2.44
CA GLY A 293 -14.45 23.15 -1.91
C GLY A 293 -14.49 23.39 -0.39
N ALA A 294 -15.47 24.19 0.02
CA ALA A 294 -15.74 24.60 1.38
C ALA A 294 -15.67 23.43 2.40
N LEU A 295 -14.85 23.61 3.42
CA LEU A 295 -14.89 22.85 4.65
C LEU A 295 -16.12 23.32 5.45
N GLU A 296 -17.28 22.71 5.25
CA GLU A 296 -18.40 22.84 6.20
C GLU A 296 -18.18 21.87 7.38
N GLY A 297 -18.30 22.46 8.56
CA GLY A 297 -17.97 22.00 9.87
C GLY A 297 -18.42 20.57 10.23
N ALA A 298 -17.50 19.83 10.81
CA ALA A 298 -17.79 18.74 11.71
C ALA A 298 -17.33 19.17 13.12
N GLU A 299 -18.29 19.51 13.98
CA GLU A 299 -18.04 19.70 15.40
C GLU A 299 -17.58 18.37 16.05
N PRO A 300 -16.65 18.40 17.01
CA PRO A 300 -16.25 17.20 17.73
C PRO A 300 -17.32 16.86 18.77
N GLU A 301 -17.97 15.69 18.64
CA GLU A 301 -18.77 15.12 19.72
C GLU A 301 -17.87 14.78 20.91
N ALA A 302 -18.01 15.55 21.98
CA ALA A 302 -17.45 15.27 23.30
C ALA A 302 -18.22 14.10 23.94
N GLY A 303 -17.65 12.90 23.86
CA GLY A 303 -18.13 11.73 24.61
C GLY A 303 -17.78 11.87 26.10
N ALA A 304 -18.79 12.06 26.94
CA ALA A 304 -18.66 12.08 28.38
C ALA A 304 -18.15 10.72 28.91
N LEU A 305 -17.07 10.75 29.66
CA LEU A 305 -16.59 9.67 30.52
C LEU A 305 -17.49 9.62 31.76
N GLU A 306 -18.41 8.67 31.83
CA GLU A 306 -19.05 8.32 33.10
C GLU A 306 -18.12 7.42 33.93
N SER A 307 -17.67 7.97 35.04
CA SER A 307 -16.98 7.29 36.11
C SER A 307 -17.93 6.33 36.83
N ARG A 308 -17.58 5.05 36.89
CA ARG A 308 -18.14 4.12 37.90
C ARG A 308 -16.99 3.57 38.74
N GLU A 309 -16.97 4.02 40.01
CA GLU A 309 -16.40 3.35 41.19
C GLU A 309 -17.53 2.77 42.03
N PRO A 310 -17.20 1.90 42.96
CA PRO A 310 -16.19 0.84 43.16
C PRO A 310 -16.75 -0.56 42.92
#